data_57cbfadc0df46c4d1c6945de717e81ff
#
_entry.id   57cbfadc0df46c4d1c6945de717e81ff
#
_cell.length_a   1.000
_cell.length_b   1.000
_cell.length_c   1.000
_cell.angle_alpha   90.00
_cell.angle_beta   90.00
_cell.angle_gamma   90.00
#
_symmetry.space_group_name_H-M   'P 1'
#
loop_
_entity.id
_entity.type
_entity.pdbx_description
1 polymer ?
#
loop_
_entity_poly.entity_id
_entity_poly.type
_entity_poly.pdbx_seq_one_letter_code
_entity_poly.pdbx_strand_id
1 'polypeptide(L)'
;GAVVKPVTVKSKSSKSPAGKTGLSFTEQHRLEGLPDVMERLEAEIAKLETLLSDPDLYRAAPVKFQKATEALTARQTALAAAEEDWINLEEKLAT
;
A
#
# COMPACT_ATOMS: atom_id res chain seq x y z
N GLY A 1 -31.15 7.15 -11.77
CA GLY A 1 -30.78 7.22 -11.56
C GLY A 1 -30.32 7.41 -11.35
N ALA A 2 -30.63 7.23 -11.13
CA ALA A 2 -30.10 7.34 -10.75
C ALA A 2 -29.40 7.58 -10.60
N VAL A 3 -29.70 7.40 -10.42
CA VAL A 3 -28.88 7.59 -10.12
C VAL A 3 -28.00 7.90 -10.22
N VAL A 4 -28.18 7.78 -10.05
CA VAL A 4 -27.23 8.09 -9.99
C VAL A 4 -26.38 8.54 -10.17
N LYS A 5 -26.54 8.43 -10.03
CA LYS A 5 -25.73 8.85 -10.13
C LYS A 5 -24.97 9.45 -10.09
N PRO A 6 -25.20 9.47 -9.91
CA PRO A 6 -24.28 10.03 -9.72
C PRO A 6 -23.46 10.40 -9.57
N VAL A 7 -23.74 10.23 -9.40
CA VAL A 7 -22.83 10.55 -9.21
C VAL A 7 -21.95 10.96 -9.36
N THR A 8 -22.25 10.85 -9.27
CA THR A 8 -21.41 11.24 -9.34
C THR A 8 -20.60 11.75 -9.36
N VAL A 9 -20.97 11.67 -9.20
CA VAL A 9 -20.17 12.15 -9.15
C VAL A 9 -19.34 12.60 -9.29
N LYS A 10 -19.62 12.50 -9.27
CA LYS A 10 -18.83 12.96 -9.35
C LYS A 10 -17.99 13.54 -9.49
N SER A 11 -18.22 13.46 -9.61
CA SER A 11 -17.32 13.99 -9.62
C SER A 11 -16.75 14.74 -9.72
N LYS A 12 -17.08 14.78 -9.50
CA LYS A 12 -16.42 15.57 -9.48
C LYS A 12 -15.70 16.11 -9.20
N SER A 13 -15.97 16.06 -8.89
CA SER A 13 -15.21 16.65 -8.48
C SER A 13 -14.38 17.06 -8.43
N SER A 14 -14.61 16.68 -8.16
CA SER A 14 -13.66 17.20 -7.86
C SER A 14 -12.94 17.96 -8.27
N LYS A 15 -12.92 18.32 -8.47
CA LYS A 15 -12.20 19.25 -8.88
C LYS A 15 -11.55 20.17 -8.19
N SER A 16 -11.86 20.33 -7.68
CA SER A 16 -11.45 21.35 -7.10
C SER A 16 -10.26 21.64 -6.50
N PRO A 17 -10.13 21.56 -5.40
CA PRO A 17 -8.95 22.05 -4.74
C PRO A 17 -7.69 21.33 -5.15
N ALA A 18 -7.85 20.19 -5.73
CA ALA A 18 -6.70 19.41 -6.15
C ALA A 18 -5.77 20.16 -7.06
N GLY A 19 -6.30 21.06 -7.84
CA GLY A 19 -5.49 21.84 -8.74
C GLY A 19 -4.42 22.68 -8.05
N LYS A 20 -4.64 23.01 -6.80
CA LYS A 20 -3.69 23.85 -6.07
C LYS A 20 -2.47 23.08 -5.60
N THR A 21 -2.61 21.78 -5.41
CA THR A 21 -1.54 20.98 -4.86
C THR A 21 -0.85 20.10 -5.88
N GLY A 22 -1.34 20.11 -7.11
CA GLY A 22 -0.79 19.23 -8.12
C GLY A 22 -1.28 17.79 -8.03
N LEU A 23 -2.11 17.48 -7.03
CA LEU A 23 -2.66 16.13 -6.85
C LEU A 23 -4.15 16.14 -7.17
N SER A 24 -4.60 15.07 -7.82
CA SER A 24 -6.02 14.83 -7.96
C SER A 24 -6.58 14.38 -6.59
N PHE A 25 -7.90 14.36 -6.48
CA PHE A 25 -8.52 13.90 -5.24
C PHE A 25 -8.11 12.46 -4.94
N THR A 26 -8.11 11.61 -5.96
CA THR A 26 -7.72 10.21 -5.80
C THR A 26 -6.27 10.10 -5.32
N GLU A 27 -5.37 10.88 -5.92
CA GLU A 27 -3.97 10.85 -5.53
C GLU A 27 -3.77 11.35 -4.11
N GLN A 28 -4.49 12.39 -3.71
CA GLN A 28 -4.39 12.90 -2.36
C GLN A 28 -4.88 11.88 -1.35
N HIS A 29 -5.99 11.23 -1.66
CA HIS A 29 -6.53 10.19 -0.78
C HIS A 29 -5.55 9.03 -0.66
N ARG A 30 -4.93 8.65 -1.78
CA ARG A 30 -3.94 7.59 -1.77
C ARG A 30 -2.72 7.97 -0.92
N LEU A 31 -2.25 9.20 -1.07
CA LEU A 31 -1.11 9.68 -0.30
C LEU A 31 -1.39 9.62 1.20
N GLU A 32 -2.61 10.02 1.59
CA GLU A 32 -2.98 10.01 2.99
C GLU A 32 -3.06 8.59 3.56
N GLY A 33 -3.41 7.62 2.74
CA GLY A 33 -3.55 6.24 3.20
C GLY A 33 -2.27 5.42 3.14
N LEU A 34 -1.27 5.87 2.39
CA LEU A 34 -0.06 5.08 2.21
C LEU A 34 0.73 4.82 3.49
N PRO A 35 0.88 5.79 4.42
CA PRO A 35 1.60 5.49 5.66
C PRO A 35 1.01 4.33 6.44
N ASP A 36 -0.31 4.21 6.48
CA ASP A 36 -0.94 3.08 7.16
C ASP A 36 -0.66 1.76 6.44
N VAL A 37 -0.69 1.79 5.11
CA VAL A 37 -0.38 0.61 4.31
C VAL A 37 1.06 0.17 4.56
N MET A 38 1.99 1.12 4.54
CA MET A 38 3.40 0.81 4.77
C MET A 38 3.63 0.26 6.17
N GLU A 39 2.97 0.85 7.17
CA GLU A 39 3.12 0.37 8.53
C GLU A 39 2.62 -1.06 8.68
N ARG A 40 1.48 -1.37 8.06
CA ARG A 40 0.95 -2.73 8.11
C ARG A 40 1.89 -3.71 7.43
N LEU A 41 2.42 -3.33 6.27
CA LEU A 41 3.35 -4.21 5.55
C LEU A 41 4.61 -4.44 6.36
N GLU A 42 5.14 -3.41 7.01
CA GLU A 42 6.32 -3.58 7.86
C GLU A 42 6.05 -4.52 9.01
N ALA A 43 4.86 -4.43 9.62
CA ALA A 43 4.50 -5.32 10.71
C ALA A 43 4.38 -6.77 10.24
N GLU A 44 3.79 -6.96 9.05
CA GLU A 44 3.66 -8.31 8.49
C GLU A 44 5.02 -8.89 8.14
N ILE A 45 5.90 -8.06 7.59
CA ILE A 45 7.27 -8.49 7.28
C ILE A 45 7.99 -8.93 8.55
N ALA A 46 7.87 -8.16 9.62
CA ALA A 46 8.53 -8.49 10.87
C ALA A 46 8.04 -9.83 11.42
N LYS A 47 6.74 -10.08 11.32
CA LYS A 47 6.19 -11.36 11.78
C LYS A 47 6.71 -12.51 10.94
N LEU A 48 6.79 -12.33 9.63
CA LEU A 48 7.28 -13.38 8.75
C LEU A 48 8.76 -13.64 9.00
N GLU A 49 9.54 -12.59 9.22
CA GLU A 49 10.95 -12.76 9.52
C GLU A 49 11.15 -13.51 10.82
N THR A 50 10.33 -13.20 11.83
CA THR A 50 10.39 -13.90 13.10
C THR A 50 10.06 -15.38 12.91
N LEU A 51 9.01 -15.67 12.15
CA LEU A 51 8.63 -17.05 11.87
C LEU A 51 9.76 -17.79 11.15
N LEU A 52 10.37 -17.15 10.16
CA LEU A 52 11.41 -17.78 9.34
C LEU A 52 12.72 -17.92 10.10
N SER A 53 12.89 -17.23 11.22
CA SER A 53 14.09 -17.36 12.03
C SER A 53 14.09 -18.61 12.89
N ASP A 54 12.96 -19.35 12.94
CA ASP A 54 12.87 -20.59 13.69
C ASP A 54 13.65 -21.67 12.96
N PRO A 55 14.75 -22.20 13.54
CA PRO A 55 15.59 -23.16 12.83
C PRO A 55 14.88 -24.50 12.59
N ASP A 56 13.84 -24.79 13.35
CA ASP A 56 13.12 -26.04 13.18
C ASP A 56 11.99 -25.97 12.16
N LEU A 57 11.61 -24.77 11.75
CA LEU A 57 10.46 -24.61 10.87
C LEU A 57 10.65 -25.37 9.56
N TYR A 58 11.82 -25.25 8.95
CA TYR A 58 12.09 -25.88 7.66
C TYR A 58 11.96 -27.40 7.76
N ARG A 59 12.49 -27.99 8.84
CA ARG A 59 12.42 -29.43 9.01
C ARG A 59 11.03 -29.91 9.41
N ALA A 60 10.38 -29.17 10.31
CA ALA A 60 9.09 -29.60 10.86
C ALA A 60 7.95 -29.35 9.89
N ALA A 61 8.02 -28.26 9.12
CA ALA A 61 6.94 -27.87 8.24
C ALA A 61 7.50 -27.19 6.99
N PRO A 62 8.10 -27.96 6.07
CA PRO A 62 8.74 -27.36 4.88
C PRO A 62 7.78 -26.57 3.99
N VAL A 63 6.52 -27.02 3.87
CA VAL A 63 5.55 -26.30 3.07
C VAL A 63 5.24 -24.96 3.70
N LYS A 64 5.10 -24.92 5.02
CA LYS A 64 4.85 -23.69 5.74
C LYS A 64 6.04 -22.73 5.59
N PHE A 65 7.25 -23.26 5.66
CA PHE A 65 8.45 -22.48 5.47
C PHE A 65 8.46 -21.85 4.08
N GLN A 66 8.14 -22.63 3.06
CA GLN A 66 8.12 -22.14 1.68
C GLN A 66 7.08 -21.05 1.50
N LYS A 67 5.88 -21.29 2.04
CA LYS A 67 4.81 -20.28 1.91
C LYS A 67 5.16 -18.99 2.64
N ALA A 68 5.79 -19.12 3.80
CA ALA A 68 6.21 -17.93 4.56
C ALA A 68 7.27 -17.15 3.80
N THR A 69 8.20 -17.84 3.14
CA THR A 69 9.23 -17.19 2.35
C THR A 69 8.60 -16.42 1.18
N GLU A 70 7.64 -17.06 0.51
CA GLU A 70 6.96 -16.42 -0.61
C GLU A 70 6.15 -15.22 -0.13
N ALA A 71 5.49 -15.34 1.01
CA ALA A 71 4.73 -14.24 1.57
C ALA A 71 5.64 -13.08 1.94
N LEU A 72 6.81 -13.38 2.51
CA LEU A 72 7.77 -12.35 2.87
C LEU A 72 8.22 -11.57 1.63
N THR A 73 8.57 -12.27 0.56
CA THR A 73 8.98 -11.63 -0.68
C THR A 73 7.86 -10.75 -1.23
N ALA A 74 6.62 -11.26 -1.21
CA ALA A 74 5.48 -10.50 -1.71
C ALA A 74 5.26 -9.22 -0.90
N ARG A 75 5.41 -9.31 0.43
CA ARG A 75 5.22 -8.15 1.30
C ARG A 75 6.34 -7.13 1.11
N GLN A 76 7.57 -7.60 0.93
CA GLN A 76 8.70 -6.71 0.68
C GLN A 76 8.53 -5.96 -0.65
N THR A 77 8.07 -6.67 -1.68
CA THR A 77 7.80 -6.05 -2.96
C THR A 77 6.69 -5.01 -2.85
N ALA A 78 5.62 -5.35 -2.11
CA ALA A 78 4.51 -4.42 -1.93
C ALA A 78 4.94 -3.18 -1.15
N LEU A 79 5.80 -3.37 -0.14
CA LEU A 79 6.30 -2.23 0.63
C LEU A 79 7.13 -1.30 -0.24
N ALA A 80 8.03 -1.88 -1.05
CA ALA A 80 8.85 -1.08 -1.94
C ALA A 80 7.99 -0.28 -2.92
N ALA A 81 6.94 -0.90 -3.45
CA ALA A 81 6.04 -0.23 -4.37
C ALA A 81 5.28 0.90 -3.67
N ALA A 82 4.85 0.66 -2.43
CA ALA A 82 4.14 1.68 -1.67
C ALA A 82 5.05 2.86 -1.35
N GLU A 83 6.31 2.58 -1.02
CA GLU A 83 7.28 3.64 -0.75
C GLU A 83 7.55 4.48 -1.98
N GLU A 84 7.65 3.83 -3.13
CA GLU A 84 7.87 4.55 -4.37
C GLU A 84 6.67 5.42 -4.73
N ASP A 85 5.46 4.88 -4.57
CA ASP A 85 4.25 5.65 -4.79
C ASP A 85 4.21 6.86 -3.87
N TRP A 86 4.58 6.67 -2.61
CA TRP A 86 4.55 7.75 -1.64
C TRP A 86 5.51 8.86 -2.05
N ILE A 87 6.72 8.48 -2.46
CA ILE A 87 7.72 9.46 -2.89
C ILE A 87 7.23 10.22 -4.10
N ASN A 88 6.68 9.51 -5.08
CA ASN A 88 6.17 10.15 -6.30
C ASN A 88 5.05 11.13 -6.00
N LEU A 89 4.15 10.75 -5.09
CA LEU A 89 3.04 11.64 -4.74
C LEU A 89 3.52 12.84 -3.95
N GLU A 90 4.51 12.66 -3.07
CA GLU A 90 5.10 13.77 -2.34
C GLU A 90 5.78 14.75 -3.29
N GLU A 91 6.45 14.24 -4.30
CA GLU A 91 7.08 15.09 -5.29
C GLU A 91 6.07 15.90 -6.07
N LYS A 92 4.95 15.28 -6.44
CA LYS A 92 3.87 15.99 -7.12
C LYS A 92 3.27 17.07 -6.22
N LEU A 93 3.14 16.75 -4.94
CA LEU A 93 2.62 17.71 -3.99
C LEU A 93 3.53 18.92 -3.85
N ALA A 94 4.83 18.71 -3.92
CA ALA A 94 5.81 19.77 -3.76
C ALA A 94 5.88 20.70 -4.97
N THR A 95 5.42 20.24 -6.13
CA THR A 95 5.42 21.10 -7.31
C THR A 95 4.13 21.89 -7.42
#